data_006eef58e08595d8221b9b5154252221
#
_entry.id   006eef58e08595d8221b9b5154252221
#
_cell.length_a   1.000
_cell.length_b   1.000
_cell.length_c   1.000
_cell.angle_alpha   90.00
_cell.angle_beta   90.00
_cell.angle_gamma   90.00
#
_symmetry.space_group_name_H-M   'P 1'
#
loop_
_entity.id
_entity.type
_entity.pdbx_description
1 polymer ?
#
loop_
_entity_poly.entity_id
_entity_poly.type
_entity_poly.pdbx_seq_one_letter_code
_entity_poly.pdbx_strand_id
1 'polypeptide(L)'
;MKKWISLFTALCMAACLFTGCGAKQEAPAPATVPAAAPAETAAPQTEAPAQPVELIVFAAASMTETLTKLGDQYMAEHPEVTVVFNFDSSGTLKTQIQEGADCDIFISAGQKQMNQLDITANPEVNTEGLDFVLEGTLFNILENKVALAVPEGNPAGIESYDDLAAKLKDGKVVLAMGNSDVPVGQYTQKILAYYALSEEDLAAAGAVTYGSNVKEVTTQVSEATVDCGIIYQTDAFSAGLTVVDTAAAEMCGQVIYPTAILKTSQNVDAAQAFLDYLVSDAGDTVFEAVGFTPVV
;
A
#
# COMPACT_ATOMS: atom_id res chain seq x y z
N MET A 1 33.19 -18.56 -37.86
CA MET A 1 34.13 -19.71 -37.88
C MET A 1 33.97 -20.49 -36.59
N LYS A 2 33.79 -21.80 -36.79
CA LYS A 2 33.85 -22.94 -35.87
C LYS A 2 32.71 -23.13 -34.84
N LYS A 3 31.82 -24.02 -35.31
CA LYS A 3 30.95 -24.98 -34.62
C LYS A 3 31.74 -25.89 -33.67
N TRP A 4 31.14 -26.31 -32.56
CA TRP A 4 31.35 -27.69 -32.10
C TRP A 4 30.06 -28.23 -31.50
N ILE A 5 29.63 -29.33 -32.10
CA ILE A 5 28.54 -30.23 -31.74
C ILE A 5 29.19 -31.39 -30.94
N SER A 6 28.54 -31.87 -29.90
CA SER A 6 28.72 -33.27 -29.48
C SER A 6 27.45 -33.81 -28.82
N LEU A 7 26.94 -34.75 -29.49
CA LEU A 7 25.88 -35.72 -29.24
C LEU A 7 26.46 -36.91 -28.45
N PHE A 8 25.78 -37.41 -27.40
CA PHE A 8 25.91 -38.82 -27.01
C PHE A 8 24.58 -39.35 -26.45
N THR A 9 24.06 -40.30 -27.17
CA THR A 9 22.99 -41.27 -26.89
C THR A 9 23.50 -42.42 -26.03
N ALA A 10 22.70 -42.96 -25.12
CA ALA A 10 22.62 -44.42 -24.90
C ALA A 10 21.39 -44.81 -24.08
N LEU A 11 20.63 -45.60 -24.68
CA LEU A 11 19.50 -46.47 -24.43
C LEU A 11 19.89 -47.67 -23.55
N CYS A 12 19.08 -48.09 -22.57
CA CYS A 12 18.98 -49.48 -22.13
C CYS A 12 17.59 -49.79 -21.57
N MET A 13 16.86 -50.61 -22.32
CA MET A 13 15.69 -51.39 -21.88
C MET A 13 16.14 -52.63 -21.11
N ALA A 14 15.35 -53.07 -20.11
CA ALA A 14 15.22 -54.47 -19.79
C ALA A 14 13.85 -54.76 -19.17
N ALA A 15 13.06 -55.50 -19.90
CA ALA A 15 11.83 -56.13 -19.47
C ALA A 15 12.11 -57.49 -18.84
N CYS A 16 11.39 -57.86 -17.81
CA CYS A 16 11.23 -59.27 -17.40
C CYS A 16 9.79 -59.56 -17.04
N LEU A 17 9.16 -60.32 -17.89
CA LEU A 17 7.91 -61.05 -17.70
C LEU A 17 8.20 -62.36 -16.94
N PHE A 18 7.42 -62.73 -15.95
CA PHE A 18 7.17 -64.15 -15.63
C PHE A 18 5.70 -64.34 -15.21
N THR A 19 5.05 -65.21 -15.95
CA THR A 19 3.75 -65.81 -15.81
C THR A 19 3.80 -66.98 -14.81
N GLY A 20 2.68 -67.22 -14.08
CA GLY A 20 2.49 -68.46 -13.33
C GLY A 20 1.07 -68.60 -12.82
N CYS A 21 0.23 -69.38 -13.52
CA CYS A 21 -1.09 -69.82 -13.18
C CYS A 21 -1.12 -70.78 -12.00
N GLY A 22 -2.24 -70.82 -11.25
CA GLY A 22 -2.59 -71.93 -10.33
C GLY A 22 -3.87 -71.68 -9.55
N ALA A 23 -5.00 -72.11 -10.09
CA ALA A 23 -6.29 -72.09 -9.41
C ALA A 23 -6.42 -73.24 -8.40
N LYS A 24 -7.03 -72.97 -7.22
CA LYS A 24 -7.87 -73.93 -6.51
C LYS A 24 -8.90 -73.22 -5.67
N GLN A 25 -10.12 -73.57 -5.92
CA GLN A 25 -11.35 -73.15 -5.28
C GLN A 25 -11.66 -74.08 -4.10
N GLU A 26 -11.94 -73.58 -2.93
CA GLU A 26 -12.57 -74.34 -1.86
C GLU A 26 -13.55 -73.43 -1.09
N ALA A 27 -14.70 -74.00 -0.74
CA ALA A 27 -15.95 -73.39 -0.32
C ALA A 27 -15.99 -73.00 1.17
N PRO A 28 -17.05 -72.33 1.64
CA PRO A 28 -17.01 -71.39 2.75
C PRO A 28 -17.31 -72.05 4.13
N ALA A 29 -16.76 -71.50 5.20
CA ALA A 29 -17.14 -71.77 6.58
C ALA A 29 -17.48 -70.44 7.30
N PRO A 30 -18.23 -70.44 8.40
CA PRO A 30 -19.20 -69.42 8.76
C PRO A 30 -18.63 -68.20 9.48
N ALA A 31 -19.35 -67.08 9.32
CA ALA A 31 -19.08 -65.77 9.87
C ALA A 31 -18.95 -65.76 11.42
N THR A 32 -17.80 -65.31 11.88
CA THR A 32 -17.62 -64.82 13.27
C THR A 32 -17.59 -63.30 13.20
N VAL A 33 -18.52 -62.66 13.90
CA VAL A 33 -18.58 -61.19 14.04
C VAL A 33 -17.42 -60.75 14.90
N PRO A 34 -16.53 -59.82 14.42
CA PRO A 34 -15.55 -59.24 15.34
C PRO A 34 -16.22 -58.14 16.15
N ALA A 35 -15.99 -58.19 17.46
CA ALA A 35 -16.34 -57.16 18.42
C ALA A 35 -15.81 -55.79 18.03
N ALA A 36 -16.64 -54.77 18.20
CA ALA A 36 -16.29 -53.38 18.01
C ALA A 36 -15.05 -53.02 18.85
N ALA A 37 -13.99 -52.56 18.18
CA ALA A 37 -12.87 -51.91 18.83
C ALA A 37 -13.32 -50.57 19.42
N PRO A 38 -12.80 -50.17 20.62
CA PRO A 38 -13.11 -48.84 21.17
C PRO A 38 -12.64 -47.76 20.21
N ALA A 39 -13.49 -46.75 19.96
CA ALA A 39 -13.12 -45.54 19.24
C ALA A 39 -11.93 -44.88 19.95
N GLU A 40 -10.78 -44.87 19.29
CA GLU A 40 -9.67 -44.05 19.71
C GLU A 40 -10.13 -42.56 19.62
N THR A 41 -10.27 -41.97 20.79
CA THR A 41 -10.47 -40.52 20.91
C THR A 41 -9.22 -39.86 20.32
N ALA A 42 -9.36 -39.23 19.17
CA ALA A 42 -8.29 -38.42 18.58
C ALA A 42 -7.87 -37.37 19.63
N ALA A 43 -6.61 -37.47 20.08
CA ALA A 43 -6.01 -36.43 20.89
C ALA A 43 -6.07 -35.09 20.10
N PRO A 44 -6.29 -33.95 20.77
CA PRO A 44 -6.21 -32.65 20.09
C PRO A 44 -4.83 -32.56 19.46
N GLN A 45 -4.80 -32.37 18.15
CA GLN A 45 -3.58 -32.00 17.43
C GLN A 45 -3.13 -30.68 18.00
N THR A 46 -2.05 -30.66 18.74
CA THR A 46 -1.34 -29.44 19.09
C THR A 46 -0.83 -28.88 17.76
N GLU A 47 -1.42 -27.77 17.28
CA GLU A 47 -0.87 -27.04 16.14
C GLU A 47 0.60 -26.76 16.42
N ALA A 48 1.45 -27.07 15.43
CA ALA A 48 2.86 -26.70 15.52
C ALA A 48 2.95 -25.18 15.69
N PRO A 49 3.88 -24.66 16.52
CA PRO A 49 4.03 -23.23 16.68
C PRO A 49 4.24 -22.61 15.29
N ALA A 50 3.43 -21.60 14.97
CA ALA A 50 3.54 -20.85 13.72
C ALA A 50 4.97 -20.33 13.57
N GLN A 51 5.53 -20.46 12.37
CA GLN A 51 6.87 -19.91 12.11
C GLN A 51 6.80 -18.40 12.20
N PRO A 52 7.81 -17.73 12.82
CA PRO A 52 7.86 -16.29 12.83
C PRO A 52 7.85 -15.72 11.41
N VAL A 53 6.99 -14.71 11.16
CA VAL A 53 6.83 -14.04 9.88
C VAL A 53 7.18 -12.56 10.06
N GLU A 54 8.01 -12.03 9.17
CA GLU A 54 8.23 -10.59 9.05
C GLU A 54 7.52 -10.08 7.79
N LEU A 55 6.61 -9.12 7.96
CA LEU A 55 5.91 -8.43 6.88
C LEU A 55 6.52 -7.04 6.67
N ILE A 56 6.98 -6.77 5.47
CA ILE A 56 7.52 -5.46 5.08
C ILE A 56 6.42 -4.69 4.34
N VAL A 57 5.95 -3.60 4.94
CA VAL A 57 4.85 -2.78 4.44
C VAL A 57 5.38 -1.42 4.02
N PHE A 58 5.32 -1.11 2.73
CA PHE A 58 5.60 0.21 2.20
C PHE A 58 4.30 1.00 2.15
N ALA A 59 4.21 2.10 2.89
CA ALA A 59 3.00 2.87 3.01
C ALA A 59 3.23 4.38 2.90
N ALA A 60 2.27 5.06 2.31
CA ALA A 60 2.31 6.51 2.17
C ALA A 60 2.51 7.19 3.53
N ALA A 61 3.39 8.20 3.59
CA ALA A 61 3.76 8.93 4.81
C ALA A 61 2.55 9.51 5.58
N SER A 62 1.45 9.84 4.89
CA SER A 62 0.19 10.29 5.50
C SER A 62 -0.49 9.24 6.40
N MET A 63 -0.06 7.98 6.33
CA MET A 63 -0.63 6.87 7.11
C MET A 63 0.24 6.50 8.32
N THR A 64 1.33 7.21 8.57
CA THR A 64 2.33 6.83 9.61
C THR A 64 1.68 6.56 10.95
N GLU A 65 0.89 7.48 11.47
CA GLU A 65 0.31 7.37 12.82
C GLU A 65 -0.73 6.25 12.91
N THR A 66 -1.59 6.13 11.89
CA THR A 66 -2.67 5.14 11.88
C THR A 66 -2.13 3.72 11.68
N LEU A 67 -1.22 3.53 10.72
CA LEU A 67 -0.65 2.19 10.47
C LEU A 67 0.32 1.74 11.57
N THR A 68 1.08 2.66 12.19
CA THR A 68 1.88 2.29 13.37
C THR A 68 0.98 1.77 14.48
N LYS A 69 -0.12 2.48 14.78
CA LYS A 69 -1.09 2.04 15.80
C LYS A 69 -1.74 0.69 15.44
N LEU A 70 -2.17 0.51 14.19
CA LEU A 70 -2.80 -0.75 13.73
C LEU A 70 -1.79 -1.91 13.70
N GLY A 71 -0.55 -1.65 13.30
CA GLY A 71 0.51 -2.64 13.34
C GLY A 71 0.82 -3.10 14.77
N ASP A 72 0.91 -2.18 15.73
CA ASP A 72 1.10 -2.52 17.15
C ASP A 72 -0.05 -3.37 17.69
N GLN A 73 -1.30 -3.03 17.33
CA GLN A 73 -2.49 -3.81 17.73
C GLN A 73 -2.48 -5.20 17.10
N TYR A 74 -2.19 -5.29 15.80
CA TYR A 74 -2.12 -6.56 15.08
C TYR A 74 -1.03 -7.49 15.66
N MET A 75 0.17 -6.96 15.89
CA MET A 75 1.27 -7.74 16.50
C MET A 75 0.97 -8.19 17.93
N ALA A 76 0.16 -7.45 18.68
CA ALA A 76 -0.28 -7.88 20.01
C ALA A 76 -1.25 -9.07 19.95
N GLU A 77 -2.06 -9.17 18.89
CA GLU A 77 -2.99 -10.28 18.65
C GLU A 77 -2.31 -11.46 17.93
N HIS A 78 -1.25 -11.19 17.15
CA HIS A 78 -0.50 -12.13 16.32
C HIS A 78 1.01 -12.08 16.66
N PRO A 79 1.42 -12.61 17.82
CA PRO A 79 2.82 -12.49 18.29
C PRO A 79 3.84 -13.23 17.42
N GLU A 80 3.40 -14.09 16.50
CA GLU A 80 4.23 -14.75 15.48
C GLU A 80 4.54 -13.83 14.28
N VAL A 81 3.83 -12.69 14.12
CA VAL A 81 4.03 -11.75 13.01
C VAL A 81 4.72 -10.48 13.51
N THR A 82 5.75 -10.05 12.80
CA THR A 82 6.37 -8.73 12.95
C THR A 82 6.05 -7.89 11.74
N VAL A 83 5.41 -6.73 11.91
CA VAL A 83 5.13 -5.80 10.82
C VAL A 83 6.16 -4.67 10.85
N VAL A 84 6.91 -4.55 9.75
CA VAL A 84 7.94 -3.51 9.57
C VAL A 84 7.45 -2.52 8.53
N PHE A 85 7.31 -1.26 8.91
CA PHE A 85 6.87 -0.20 8.01
C PHE A 85 8.03 0.59 7.41
N ASN A 86 7.90 0.91 6.13
CA ASN A 86 8.68 1.94 5.46
C ASN A 86 7.70 3.04 5.01
N PHE A 87 7.78 4.20 5.64
CA PHE A 87 6.91 5.34 5.36
C PHE A 87 7.65 6.41 4.57
N ASP A 88 7.16 6.70 3.37
CA ASP A 88 7.65 7.81 2.54
C ASP A 88 6.57 8.24 1.53
N SER A 89 6.92 9.14 0.62
CA SER A 89 6.02 9.44 -0.51
C SER A 89 5.80 8.18 -1.36
N SER A 90 4.58 8.03 -1.87
CA SER A 90 4.27 6.87 -2.73
C SER A 90 5.14 6.82 -3.98
N GLY A 91 5.64 7.96 -4.45
CA GLY A 91 6.60 8.03 -5.58
C GLY A 91 7.95 7.44 -5.20
N THR A 92 8.50 7.82 -4.04
CA THR A 92 9.76 7.28 -3.51
C THR A 92 9.65 5.77 -3.29
N LEU A 93 8.56 5.33 -2.63
CA LEU A 93 8.32 3.91 -2.36
C LEU A 93 8.19 3.08 -3.64
N LYS A 94 7.46 3.62 -4.64
CA LYS A 94 7.39 3.01 -5.98
C LYS A 94 8.78 2.81 -6.59
N THR A 95 9.63 3.84 -6.52
CA THR A 95 11.00 3.75 -7.03
C THR A 95 11.82 2.70 -6.29
N GLN A 96 11.72 2.62 -4.97
CA GLN A 96 12.40 1.58 -4.19
C GLN A 96 11.94 0.17 -4.59
N ILE A 97 10.63 -0.04 -4.82
CA ILE A 97 10.09 -1.31 -5.32
C ILE A 97 10.69 -1.65 -6.70
N GLN A 98 10.74 -0.69 -7.62
CA GLN A 98 11.35 -0.86 -8.94
C GLN A 98 12.84 -1.21 -8.87
N GLU A 99 13.55 -0.67 -7.89
CA GLU A 99 14.97 -0.93 -7.64
C GLU A 99 15.22 -2.26 -6.90
N GLY A 100 14.15 -3.00 -6.57
CA GLY A 100 14.21 -4.33 -6.00
C GLY A 100 14.26 -4.36 -4.46
N ALA A 101 13.76 -3.33 -3.79
CA ALA A 101 13.58 -3.38 -2.35
C ALA A 101 12.55 -4.46 -1.96
N ASP A 102 12.83 -5.18 -0.89
CA ASP A 102 11.91 -6.15 -0.32
C ASP A 102 10.65 -5.43 0.19
N CYS A 103 9.50 -5.88 -0.29
CA CYS A 103 8.20 -5.32 0.09
C CYS A 103 7.11 -6.37 -0.11
N ASP A 104 6.32 -6.64 0.92
CA ASP A 104 5.18 -7.56 0.84
C ASP A 104 3.90 -6.82 0.45
N ILE A 105 3.65 -5.64 1.05
CA ILE A 105 2.44 -4.84 0.83
C ILE A 105 2.83 -3.41 0.46
N PHE A 106 2.21 -2.89 -0.59
CA PHE A 106 2.31 -1.47 -0.95
C PHE A 106 0.97 -0.77 -0.76
N ILE A 107 0.94 0.35 -0.01
CA ILE A 107 -0.22 1.20 0.22
C ILE A 107 0.11 2.63 -0.25
N SER A 108 -0.55 3.08 -1.31
CA SER A 108 -0.26 4.35 -1.96
C SER A 108 -1.31 5.42 -1.64
N ALA A 109 -0.89 6.69 -1.47
CA ALA A 109 -1.80 7.84 -1.34
C ALA A 109 -2.32 8.36 -2.70
N GLY A 110 -2.09 7.63 -3.78
CA GLY A 110 -2.55 7.97 -5.12
C GLY A 110 -2.58 6.76 -6.04
N GLN A 111 -3.63 6.68 -6.85
CA GLN A 111 -3.81 5.58 -7.80
C GLN A 111 -2.71 5.53 -8.88
N LYS A 112 -2.13 6.68 -9.25
CA LYS A 112 -1.11 6.74 -10.30
C LYS A 112 0.11 5.87 -9.97
N GLN A 113 0.65 5.95 -8.76
CA GLN A 113 1.85 5.22 -8.35
C GLN A 113 1.60 3.71 -8.30
N MET A 114 0.44 3.29 -7.81
CA MET A 114 0.03 1.88 -7.83
C MET A 114 -0.13 1.37 -9.26
N ASN A 115 -0.88 2.12 -10.09
CA ASN A 115 -1.13 1.74 -11.48
C ASN A 115 0.15 1.67 -12.33
N GLN A 116 1.19 2.42 -11.97
CA GLN A 116 2.50 2.32 -12.63
C GLN A 116 3.24 1.02 -12.34
N LEU A 117 2.87 0.29 -11.28
CA LEU A 117 3.42 -1.02 -10.91
C LEU A 117 2.55 -2.20 -11.37
N ASP A 118 1.32 -1.93 -11.83
CA ASP A 118 0.35 -2.95 -12.22
C ASP A 118 0.32 -3.14 -13.74
N ILE A 119 0.67 -4.36 -14.19
CA ILE A 119 0.68 -4.71 -15.62
C ILE A 119 -0.71 -4.65 -16.27
N THR A 120 -1.78 -4.75 -15.47
CA THR A 120 -3.16 -4.68 -15.95
C THR A 120 -3.68 -3.25 -16.10
N ALA A 121 -2.94 -2.26 -15.58
CA ALA A 121 -3.31 -0.86 -15.68
C ALA A 121 -3.20 -0.33 -17.13
N ASN A 122 -3.80 0.86 -17.35
CA ASN A 122 -3.68 1.54 -18.64
C ASN A 122 -2.20 1.73 -19.04
N PRO A 123 -1.78 1.28 -20.25
CA PRO A 123 -0.42 1.44 -20.76
C PRO A 123 0.06 2.90 -20.83
N GLU A 124 -0.84 3.87 -20.87
CA GLU A 124 -0.49 5.30 -20.79
C GLU A 124 -0.04 5.71 -19.38
N VAL A 125 -0.39 4.93 -18.35
CA VAL A 125 0.03 5.14 -16.95
C VAL A 125 1.22 4.26 -16.62
N ASN A 126 1.14 2.96 -16.91
CA ASN A 126 2.26 2.02 -16.78
C ASN A 126 3.06 1.96 -18.10
N THR A 127 3.76 3.05 -18.40
CA THR A 127 4.54 3.20 -19.66
C THR A 127 5.76 2.31 -19.73
N GLU A 128 6.23 1.81 -18.59
CA GLU A 128 7.41 0.94 -18.47
C GLU A 128 7.03 -0.56 -18.50
N GLY A 129 5.73 -0.89 -18.50
CA GLY A 129 5.25 -2.28 -18.48
C GLY A 129 5.65 -3.04 -17.22
N LEU A 130 5.66 -2.37 -16.07
CA LEU A 130 6.03 -2.97 -14.80
C LEU A 130 4.96 -3.95 -14.30
N ASP A 131 5.39 -5.04 -13.69
CA ASP A 131 4.54 -6.15 -13.26
C ASP A 131 4.87 -6.59 -11.82
N PHE A 132 4.65 -5.68 -10.87
CA PHE A 132 4.95 -5.92 -9.46
C PHE A 132 3.72 -6.30 -8.62
N VAL A 133 2.52 -5.95 -9.03
CA VAL A 133 1.28 -6.22 -8.28
C VAL A 133 0.87 -7.68 -8.45
N LEU A 134 0.60 -8.38 -7.34
CA LEU A 134 0.05 -9.72 -7.36
C LEU A 134 -1.41 -9.67 -7.82
N GLU A 135 -1.74 -10.43 -8.86
CA GLU A 135 -3.06 -10.44 -9.46
C GLU A 135 -4.16 -10.75 -8.44
N GLY A 136 -5.23 -9.96 -8.45
CA GLY A 136 -6.40 -10.13 -7.58
C GLY A 136 -6.26 -9.53 -6.17
N THR A 137 -5.12 -8.93 -5.82
CA THR A 137 -4.90 -8.34 -4.49
C THR A 137 -5.03 -6.82 -4.44
N LEU A 138 -5.14 -6.16 -5.61
CA LEU A 138 -5.27 -4.71 -5.68
C LEU A 138 -6.71 -4.29 -5.38
N PHE A 139 -6.89 -3.44 -4.39
CA PHE A 139 -8.17 -2.78 -4.09
C PHE A 139 -7.96 -1.39 -3.47
N ASN A 140 -9.02 -0.59 -3.47
CA ASN A 140 -9.00 0.71 -2.80
C ASN A 140 -9.42 0.52 -1.34
N ILE A 141 -8.61 1.01 -0.41
CA ILE A 141 -8.86 0.81 1.03
C ILE A 141 -9.50 2.05 1.68
N LEU A 142 -9.05 3.25 1.31
CA LEU A 142 -9.43 4.50 1.97
C LEU A 142 -9.63 5.63 0.95
N GLU A 143 -10.46 6.60 1.35
CA GLU A 143 -10.55 7.93 0.75
C GLU A 143 -10.04 8.98 1.75
N ASN A 144 -9.40 10.04 1.26
CA ASN A 144 -8.95 11.19 2.03
C ASN A 144 -9.37 12.49 1.35
N LYS A 145 -9.05 13.63 1.95
CA LYS A 145 -9.34 14.96 1.39
C LYS A 145 -8.07 15.79 1.35
N VAL A 146 -7.93 16.60 0.32
CA VAL A 146 -6.87 17.62 0.26
C VAL A 146 -7.34 18.85 1.01
N ALA A 147 -6.52 19.32 1.93
CA ALA A 147 -6.82 20.42 2.84
C ALA A 147 -5.81 21.55 2.67
N LEU A 148 -6.28 22.77 2.79
CA LEU A 148 -5.47 23.98 2.92
C LEU A 148 -5.27 24.24 4.42
N ALA A 149 -4.05 23.98 4.89
CA ALA A 149 -3.66 24.16 6.27
C ALA A 149 -2.80 25.41 6.46
N VAL A 150 -2.95 26.04 7.63
CA VAL A 150 -2.22 27.26 8.00
C VAL A 150 -1.51 27.07 9.34
N PRO A 151 -0.43 27.82 9.61
CA PRO A 151 0.21 27.88 10.91
C PRO A 151 -0.73 28.40 11.99
N GLU A 152 -0.34 28.19 13.25
CA GLU A 152 -1.08 28.70 14.40
C GLU A 152 -1.33 30.21 14.27
N GLY A 153 -2.57 30.62 14.51
CA GLY A 153 -3.01 32.01 14.44
C GLY A 153 -3.19 32.56 13.02
N ASN A 154 -2.86 31.79 11.98
CA ASN A 154 -3.05 32.20 10.57
C ASN A 154 -2.53 33.61 10.27
N PRO A 155 -1.21 33.88 10.41
CA PRO A 155 -0.69 35.26 10.32
C PRO A 155 -0.92 35.91 8.95
N ALA A 156 -1.00 35.12 7.87
CA ALA A 156 -1.26 35.61 6.52
C ALA A 156 -2.75 35.86 6.23
N GLY A 157 -3.65 35.49 7.16
CA GLY A 157 -5.08 35.67 7.03
C GLY A 157 -5.67 34.94 5.82
N ILE A 158 -5.23 33.71 5.55
CA ILE A 158 -5.73 32.91 4.42
C ILE A 158 -7.03 32.24 4.84
N GLU A 159 -8.11 32.46 4.07
CA GLU A 159 -9.45 32.01 4.45
C GLU A 159 -10.00 30.88 3.55
N SER A 160 -9.50 30.75 2.32
CA SER A 160 -9.98 29.77 1.35
C SER A 160 -8.96 29.55 0.22
N TYR A 161 -9.21 28.54 -0.65
CA TYR A 161 -8.44 28.37 -1.88
C TYR A 161 -8.56 29.56 -2.85
N ASP A 162 -9.73 30.20 -2.91
CA ASP A 162 -9.92 31.42 -3.73
C ASP A 162 -9.04 32.57 -3.22
N ASP A 163 -8.99 32.77 -1.90
CA ASP A 163 -8.15 33.79 -1.27
C ASP A 163 -6.66 33.44 -1.43
N LEU A 164 -6.27 32.18 -1.23
CA LEU A 164 -4.91 31.71 -1.51
C LEU A 164 -4.49 32.03 -2.94
N ALA A 165 -5.34 31.70 -3.92
CA ALA A 165 -5.03 31.92 -5.33
C ALA A 165 -4.81 33.44 -5.64
N ALA A 166 -5.60 34.32 -5.01
CA ALA A 166 -5.41 35.76 -5.14
C ALA A 166 -4.09 36.23 -4.50
N LYS A 167 -3.79 35.75 -3.29
CA LYS A 167 -2.55 36.11 -2.56
C LYS A 167 -1.28 35.58 -3.25
N LEU A 168 -1.34 34.40 -3.87
CA LEU A 168 -0.23 33.85 -4.65
C LEU A 168 0.04 34.70 -5.91
N LYS A 169 -1.00 35.15 -6.62
CA LYS A 169 -0.87 36.07 -7.77
C LYS A 169 -0.23 37.39 -7.38
N ASP A 170 -0.52 37.87 -6.19
CA ASP A 170 0.03 39.14 -5.66
C ASP A 170 1.44 38.96 -5.05
N GLY A 171 1.98 37.74 -4.97
CA GLY A 171 3.27 37.45 -4.34
C GLY A 171 3.31 37.75 -2.84
N LYS A 172 2.19 37.59 -2.14
CA LYS A 172 2.05 37.95 -0.71
C LYS A 172 2.23 36.80 0.25
N VAL A 173 2.26 35.57 -0.23
CA VAL A 173 2.31 34.33 0.57
C VAL A 173 3.23 33.29 -0.04
N VAL A 174 3.76 32.43 0.79
CA VAL A 174 4.55 31.26 0.43
C VAL A 174 3.76 30.00 0.73
N LEU A 175 3.54 29.17 -0.27
CA LEU A 175 2.85 27.89 -0.21
C LEU A 175 3.86 26.75 -0.07
N ALA A 176 3.70 25.87 0.91
CA ALA A 176 4.36 24.56 0.92
C ALA A 176 3.53 23.51 0.19
N MET A 177 4.16 22.72 -0.68
CA MET A 177 3.53 21.62 -1.40
C MET A 177 4.48 20.43 -1.58
N GLY A 178 3.93 19.25 -1.85
CA GLY A 178 4.75 18.10 -2.27
C GLY A 178 5.39 18.35 -3.65
N ASN A 179 6.55 17.79 -3.90
CA ASN A 179 7.13 17.80 -5.24
C ASN A 179 6.30 16.92 -6.22
N SER A 180 6.67 16.89 -7.50
CA SER A 180 5.93 16.19 -8.57
C SER A 180 5.78 14.67 -8.37
N ASP A 181 6.63 14.04 -7.55
CA ASP A 181 6.59 12.60 -7.29
C ASP A 181 5.72 12.25 -6.08
N VAL A 182 5.38 13.26 -5.28
CA VAL A 182 4.52 13.12 -4.11
C VAL A 182 3.05 13.20 -4.52
N PRO A 183 2.18 12.24 -4.15
CA PRO A 183 0.77 12.29 -4.53
C PRO A 183 0.07 13.59 -4.17
N VAL A 184 0.26 14.14 -2.94
CA VAL A 184 -0.34 15.43 -2.56
C VAL A 184 0.19 16.59 -3.41
N GLY A 185 1.43 16.53 -3.88
CA GLY A 185 1.99 17.49 -4.83
C GLY A 185 1.25 17.46 -6.17
N GLN A 186 0.92 16.25 -6.67
CA GLN A 186 0.14 16.08 -7.91
C GLN A 186 -1.29 16.59 -7.76
N TYR A 187 -1.91 16.44 -6.58
CA TYR A 187 -3.21 17.07 -6.29
C TYR A 187 -3.07 18.60 -6.23
N THR A 188 -2.00 19.13 -5.61
CA THR A 188 -1.73 20.56 -5.56
C THR A 188 -1.53 21.14 -6.96
N GLN A 189 -0.82 20.47 -7.85
CA GLN A 189 -0.66 20.88 -9.24
C GLN A 189 -2.01 21.04 -9.97
N LYS A 190 -2.95 20.11 -9.73
CA LYS A 190 -4.30 20.21 -10.29
C LYS A 190 -5.06 21.41 -9.72
N ILE A 191 -4.92 21.68 -8.41
CA ILE A 191 -5.53 22.86 -7.76
C ILE A 191 -4.95 24.15 -8.35
N LEU A 192 -3.63 24.25 -8.50
CA LEU A 192 -3.00 25.41 -9.14
C LEU A 192 -3.51 25.60 -10.57
N ALA A 193 -3.61 24.51 -11.35
CA ALA A 193 -4.16 24.56 -12.71
C ALA A 193 -5.64 25.00 -12.74
N TYR A 194 -6.46 24.55 -11.77
CA TYR A 194 -7.85 24.99 -11.64
C TYR A 194 -7.97 26.51 -11.48
N TYR A 195 -7.04 27.14 -10.75
CA TYR A 195 -6.95 28.59 -10.59
C TYR A 195 -6.15 29.31 -11.65
N ALA A 196 -5.75 28.60 -12.72
CA ALA A 196 -4.87 29.13 -13.79
C ALA A 196 -3.58 29.75 -13.22
N LEU A 197 -2.97 29.11 -12.22
CA LEU A 197 -1.67 29.42 -11.64
C LEU A 197 -0.59 28.52 -12.25
N SER A 198 0.55 29.10 -12.62
CA SER A 198 1.73 28.37 -13.07
C SER A 198 2.62 28.04 -11.88
N GLU A 199 2.84 26.76 -11.61
CA GLU A 199 3.78 26.30 -10.58
C GLU A 199 5.20 26.83 -10.86
N GLU A 200 5.63 26.83 -12.13
CA GLU A 200 6.94 27.32 -12.55
C GLU A 200 7.12 28.82 -12.23
N ASP A 201 6.10 29.63 -12.52
CA ASP A 201 6.14 31.07 -12.24
C ASP A 201 6.15 31.35 -10.73
N LEU A 202 5.35 30.59 -9.96
CA LEU A 202 5.33 30.68 -8.49
C LEU A 202 6.67 30.27 -7.87
N ALA A 203 7.27 29.21 -8.38
CA ALA A 203 8.60 28.76 -7.93
C ALA A 203 9.68 29.79 -8.27
N ALA A 204 9.66 30.36 -9.48
CA ALA A 204 10.58 31.41 -9.91
C ALA A 204 10.44 32.69 -9.05
N ALA A 205 9.23 32.98 -8.57
CA ALA A 205 8.95 34.09 -7.66
C ALA A 205 9.30 33.78 -6.19
N GLY A 206 9.69 32.55 -5.86
CA GLY A 206 9.93 32.12 -4.46
C GLY A 206 8.65 31.99 -3.62
N ALA A 207 7.49 31.87 -4.28
CA ALA A 207 6.17 31.75 -3.63
C ALA A 207 5.79 30.30 -3.32
N VAL A 208 6.65 29.32 -3.66
CA VAL A 208 6.44 27.89 -3.38
C VAL A 208 7.68 27.28 -2.75
N THR A 209 7.49 26.40 -1.77
CA THR A 209 8.49 25.48 -1.24
C THR A 209 8.03 24.04 -1.41
N TYR A 210 8.97 23.10 -1.44
CA TYR A 210 8.68 21.71 -1.72
C TYR A 210 9.07 20.81 -0.55
N GLY A 211 8.25 19.75 -0.34
CA GLY A 211 8.58 18.61 0.49
C GLY A 211 8.74 17.35 -0.36
N SER A 212 9.61 16.44 0.06
CA SER A 212 9.81 15.14 -0.57
C SER A 212 8.69 14.13 -0.22
N ASN A 213 7.93 14.43 0.82
CA ASN A 213 6.71 13.74 1.23
C ASN A 213 5.77 14.71 1.97
N VAL A 214 4.55 14.26 2.29
CA VAL A 214 3.55 15.13 2.95
C VAL A 214 3.94 15.54 4.36
N LYS A 215 4.71 14.71 5.10
CA LYS A 215 5.14 15.05 6.46
C LYS A 215 6.11 16.23 6.48
N GLU A 216 6.99 16.35 5.48
CA GLU A 216 7.85 17.53 5.32
C GLU A 216 7.03 18.80 5.03
N VAL A 217 6.00 18.70 4.18
CA VAL A 217 5.08 19.82 3.94
C VAL A 217 4.36 20.22 5.22
N THR A 218 3.83 19.24 5.97
CA THR A 218 3.14 19.46 7.25
C THR A 218 4.07 20.12 8.27
N THR A 219 5.33 19.68 8.34
CA THR A 219 6.34 20.27 9.24
C THR A 219 6.61 21.73 8.91
N GLN A 220 6.76 22.07 7.62
CA GLN A 220 6.95 23.48 7.21
C GLN A 220 5.80 24.39 7.69
N VAL A 221 4.56 23.90 7.62
CA VAL A 221 3.39 24.63 8.11
C VAL A 221 3.40 24.72 9.64
N SER A 222 3.66 23.60 10.33
CA SER A 222 3.68 23.55 11.80
C SER A 222 4.74 24.47 12.42
N GLU A 223 5.89 24.57 11.74
CA GLU A 223 7.01 25.44 12.18
C GLU A 223 6.87 26.88 11.69
N ALA A 224 5.76 27.21 11.00
CA ALA A 224 5.49 28.53 10.43
C ALA A 224 6.64 29.07 9.55
N THR A 225 7.35 28.19 8.84
CA THR A 225 8.39 28.57 7.87
C THR A 225 7.78 29.00 6.53
N VAL A 226 6.48 28.75 6.36
CA VAL A 226 5.63 29.14 5.22
C VAL A 226 4.30 29.70 5.74
N ASP A 227 3.53 30.33 4.84
CA ASP A 227 2.23 30.92 5.21
C ASP A 227 1.09 29.91 5.18
N CYS A 228 1.21 28.87 4.39
CA CYS A 228 0.24 27.78 4.30
C CYS A 228 0.85 26.55 3.63
N GLY A 229 0.12 25.43 3.69
CA GLY A 229 0.46 24.21 2.96
C GLY A 229 -0.78 23.50 2.43
N ILE A 230 -0.64 22.84 1.29
CA ILE A 230 -1.64 21.92 0.77
C ILE A 230 -1.19 20.51 1.14
N ILE A 231 -1.95 19.91 2.08
CA ILE A 231 -1.69 18.60 2.69
C ILE A 231 -2.97 17.77 2.70
N TYR A 232 -2.95 16.60 3.31
CA TYR A 232 -4.20 15.87 3.55
C TYR A 232 -4.85 16.30 4.87
N GLN A 233 -6.18 16.15 4.96
CA GLN A 233 -6.92 16.44 6.17
C GLN A 233 -6.43 15.63 7.37
N THR A 234 -6.05 14.39 7.15
CA THR A 234 -5.50 13.49 8.17
C THR A 234 -4.15 13.97 8.71
N ASP A 235 -3.28 14.53 7.86
CA ASP A 235 -2.01 15.11 8.29
C ASP A 235 -2.23 16.40 9.10
N ALA A 236 -3.16 17.24 8.66
CA ALA A 236 -3.55 18.43 9.42
C ALA A 236 -4.11 18.06 10.81
N PHE A 237 -4.97 17.03 10.87
CA PHE A 237 -5.52 16.51 12.14
C PHE A 237 -4.40 16.00 13.07
N SER A 238 -3.52 15.13 12.56
CA SER A 238 -2.41 14.55 13.34
C SER A 238 -1.43 15.59 13.86
N ALA A 239 -1.21 16.67 13.09
CA ALA A 239 -0.33 17.77 13.48
C ALA A 239 -1.03 18.88 14.28
N GLY A 240 -2.33 18.80 14.51
CA GLY A 240 -3.12 19.83 15.20
C GLY A 240 -3.18 21.16 14.44
N LEU A 241 -3.04 21.14 13.11
CA LEU A 241 -3.07 22.32 12.28
C LEU A 241 -4.51 22.79 12.00
N THR A 242 -4.66 24.10 11.81
CA THR A 242 -5.93 24.68 11.37
C THR A 242 -6.10 24.46 9.86
N VAL A 243 -7.18 23.76 9.49
CA VAL A 243 -7.66 23.66 8.12
C VAL A 243 -8.60 24.83 7.87
N VAL A 244 -8.31 25.66 6.89
CA VAL A 244 -9.15 26.81 6.51
C VAL A 244 -10.06 26.49 5.33
N ASP A 245 -9.71 25.50 4.50
CA ASP A 245 -10.54 25.06 3.39
C ASP A 245 -10.20 23.62 2.99
N THR A 246 -11.12 22.94 2.28
CA THR A 246 -10.95 21.59 1.75
C THR A 246 -11.23 21.60 0.25
N ALA A 247 -10.32 21.02 -0.54
CA ALA A 247 -10.47 21.00 -1.99
C ALA A 247 -11.72 20.21 -2.42
N ALA A 248 -12.52 20.82 -3.28
CA ALA A 248 -13.64 20.15 -3.92
C ALA A 248 -13.14 19.17 -5.01
N ALA A 249 -13.95 18.16 -5.30
CA ALA A 249 -13.57 17.11 -6.26
C ALA A 249 -13.27 17.65 -7.67
N GLU A 250 -13.91 18.74 -8.09
CA GLU A 250 -13.65 19.40 -9.37
C GLU A 250 -12.27 20.08 -9.44
N MET A 251 -11.67 20.36 -8.30
CA MET A 251 -10.36 21.03 -8.24
C MET A 251 -9.20 20.03 -8.45
N CYS A 252 -9.29 18.84 -7.87
CA CYS A 252 -8.18 17.88 -7.91
C CYS A 252 -8.59 16.41 -8.10
N GLY A 253 -9.88 16.08 -8.09
CA GLY A 253 -10.41 14.71 -8.10
C GLY A 253 -10.47 14.10 -6.70
N GLN A 254 -10.92 12.85 -6.62
CA GLN A 254 -10.95 12.08 -5.37
C GLN A 254 -9.55 11.63 -4.99
N VAL A 255 -9.29 11.57 -3.70
CA VAL A 255 -8.02 11.08 -3.11
C VAL A 255 -8.23 9.66 -2.63
N ILE A 256 -7.88 8.70 -3.47
CA ILE A 256 -8.07 7.27 -3.21
C ILE A 256 -6.73 6.63 -2.87
N TYR A 257 -6.73 5.79 -1.85
CA TYR A 257 -5.60 5.00 -1.40
C TYR A 257 -5.77 3.54 -1.84
N PRO A 258 -5.11 3.11 -2.92
CA PRO A 258 -5.03 1.71 -3.29
C PRO A 258 -4.01 0.97 -2.44
N THR A 259 -4.27 -0.31 -2.20
CA THR A 259 -3.33 -1.27 -1.62
C THR A 259 -3.20 -2.50 -2.50
N ALA A 260 -2.06 -3.17 -2.44
CA ALA A 260 -1.82 -4.45 -3.09
C ALA A 260 -0.72 -5.24 -2.41
N ILE A 261 -0.77 -6.56 -2.51
CA ILE A 261 0.36 -7.45 -2.23
C ILE A 261 1.27 -7.46 -3.46
N LEU A 262 2.58 -7.47 -3.25
CA LEU A 262 3.53 -7.51 -4.35
C LEU A 262 3.91 -8.96 -4.72
N LYS A 263 4.20 -9.20 -5.99
CA LYS A 263 4.61 -10.52 -6.52
C LYS A 263 5.91 -11.05 -5.90
N THR A 264 6.73 -10.16 -5.37
CA THR A 264 7.99 -10.49 -4.68
C THR A 264 7.77 -11.02 -3.28
N SER A 265 6.59 -10.82 -2.69
CA SER A 265 6.26 -11.31 -1.35
C SER A 265 6.41 -12.83 -1.23
N GLN A 266 7.08 -13.25 -0.17
CA GLN A 266 7.18 -14.66 0.24
C GLN A 266 6.15 -15.01 1.32
N ASN A 267 5.38 -14.01 1.79
CA ASN A 267 4.48 -14.08 2.94
C ASN A 267 3.02 -13.74 2.54
N VAL A 268 2.57 -14.16 1.34
CA VAL A 268 1.28 -13.75 0.75
C VAL A 268 0.10 -13.96 1.68
N ASP A 269 0.01 -15.12 2.36
CA ASP A 269 -1.09 -15.43 3.27
C ASP A 269 -1.09 -14.50 4.50
N ALA A 270 0.07 -14.22 5.07
CA ALA A 270 0.20 -13.29 6.19
C ALA A 270 -0.05 -11.84 5.76
N ALA A 271 0.39 -11.45 4.56
CA ALA A 271 0.10 -10.15 3.98
C ALA A 271 -1.40 -9.95 3.75
N GLN A 272 -2.11 -10.98 3.26
CA GLN A 272 -3.56 -10.93 3.10
C GLN A 272 -4.26 -10.82 4.45
N ALA A 273 -3.85 -11.60 5.45
CA ALA A 273 -4.43 -11.52 6.79
C ALA A 273 -4.26 -10.12 7.42
N PHE A 274 -3.10 -9.48 7.20
CA PHE A 274 -2.90 -8.10 7.66
C PHE A 274 -3.78 -7.10 6.89
N LEU A 275 -3.95 -7.25 5.56
CA LEU A 275 -4.87 -6.41 4.79
C LEU A 275 -6.32 -6.61 5.24
N ASP A 276 -6.75 -7.85 5.51
CA ASP A 276 -8.08 -8.15 6.04
C ASP A 276 -8.30 -7.49 7.42
N TYR A 277 -7.25 -7.45 8.27
CA TYR A 277 -7.30 -6.72 9.53
C TYR A 277 -7.45 -5.20 9.32
N LEU A 278 -6.75 -4.63 8.35
CA LEU A 278 -6.84 -3.19 8.06
C LEU A 278 -8.25 -2.76 7.60
N VAL A 279 -9.01 -3.65 6.94
CA VAL A 279 -10.40 -3.38 6.49
C VAL A 279 -11.46 -3.92 7.45
N SER A 280 -11.09 -4.31 8.67
CA SER A 280 -12.00 -4.71 9.73
C SER A 280 -12.58 -3.51 10.49
N ASP A 281 -13.60 -3.74 11.31
CA ASP A 281 -14.16 -2.71 12.22
C ASP A 281 -13.07 -2.05 13.10
N ALA A 282 -12.01 -2.80 13.45
CA ALA A 282 -10.88 -2.27 14.22
C ALA A 282 -10.05 -1.29 13.38
N GLY A 283 -9.78 -1.63 12.14
CA GLY A 283 -9.12 -0.75 11.17
C GLY A 283 -9.92 0.51 10.89
N ASP A 284 -11.20 0.36 10.55
CA ASP A 284 -12.11 1.45 10.26
C ASP A 284 -12.15 2.45 11.41
N THR A 285 -12.29 1.96 12.67
CA THR A 285 -12.31 2.81 13.86
C THR A 285 -11.06 3.69 13.97
N VAL A 286 -9.88 3.16 13.65
CA VAL A 286 -8.62 3.92 13.73
C VAL A 286 -8.51 4.91 12.58
N PHE A 287 -8.89 4.52 11.37
CA PHE A 287 -8.84 5.38 10.19
C PHE A 287 -9.84 6.54 10.27
N GLU A 288 -11.09 6.27 10.64
CA GLU A 288 -12.12 7.30 10.79
C GLU A 288 -11.78 8.32 11.88
N ALA A 289 -11.12 7.89 12.96
CA ALA A 289 -10.74 8.77 14.06
C ALA A 289 -9.83 9.95 13.65
N VAL A 290 -9.10 9.82 12.55
CA VAL A 290 -8.22 10.87 12.02
C VAL A 290 -8.76 11.53 10.75
N GLY A 291 -9.90 11.06 10.21
CA GLY A 291 -10.60 11.66 9.08
C GLY A 291 -10.42 10.94 7.74
N PHE A 292 -9.88 9.74 7.71
CA PHE A 292 -10.03 8.86 6.55
C PHE A 292 -11.47 8.37 6.41
N THR A 293 -11.86 8.01 5.22
CA THR A 293 -13.13 7.34 4.93
C THR A 293 -12.83 5.96 4.36
N PRO A 294 -13.13 4.85 5.08
CA PRO A 294 -13.08 3.49 4.52
C PRO A 294 -13.96 3.37 3.28
N VAL A 295 -13.52 2.60 2.27
CA VAL A 295 -14.23 2.43 0.99
C VAL A 295 -14.49 0.97 0.63
N VAL A 296 -14.19 0.04 1.55
CA VAL A 296 -14.41 -1.42 1.39
C VAL A 296 -15.52 -1.86 2.33
#